data_f6f66553df83bb68990484e485ba3c57
#
_entry.id   f6f66553df83bb68990484e485ba3c57
#
_cell.length_a   1.000
_cell.length_b   1.000
_cell.length_c   1.000
_cell.angle_alpha   90.00
_cell.angle_beta   90.00
_cell.angle_gamma   90.00
#
_symmetry.space_group_name_H-M   'P 1'
#
loop_
_entity.id
_entity.type
_entity.pdbx_description
1 polymer ?
#
loop_
_entity_poly.entity_id
_entity_poly.type
_entity_poly.pdbx_seq_one_letter_code
_entity_poly.pdbx_strand_id
1 'polypeptide(L)'
;MTKVLEVIYGFGYGGIRAFIMNYLNFLDKDKFKVDIYVFGYESSPFTDKVKELGANIFFEPENNAAKKPWLFVKQLEKFMKGHGPYDVVHANTNLISAWVLLAAKRANVPVRLAHSHSASHFGESWKQNLYSYLRRFMIDRLATKKLACGQLAGETMYGKNAKFEIIANGISLDRFMYRNEKRIEELKHKFNIPNGAKIYANVTRMDPQKNHLFAIEVFREIHKIDPKAIFLYGGVTPKISPTVEVVKAKIAEYGLTDYCRYTGPVMDVEQLYHMTDLWIYCSAYEGLPFGPIELQAASIPVIASDVITDEIDLGLGLVHFLSLNDNPKKWAELAVCIQKKQIPSDIIIKAFQKYNFDIRQGVKKLEAIYEGN
;
A
#
# COMPACT_ATOMS: atom_id res chain seq x y z
N MET A 1 16.81 16.72 18.94
CA MET A 1 15.65 15.92 18.46
C MET A 1 15.26 16.45 17.09
N THR A 2 15.38 15.62 16.07
CA THR A 2 15.10 15.97 14.66
C THR A 2 13.58 16.09 14.43
N LYS A 3 13.12 17.23 13.94
CA LYS A 3 11.71 17.47 13.66
C LYS A 3 11.40 17.23 12.21
N VAL A 4 10.53 16.26 11.93
CA VAL A 4 10.15 15.80 10.60
C VAL A 4 8.72 16.22 10.27
N LEU A 5 8.51 16.76 9.05
CA LEU A 5 7.17 16.98 8.50
C LEU A 5 6.91 15.99 7.35
N GLU A 6 6.02 15.04 7.59
CA GLU A 6 5.47 14.17 6.54
C GLU A 6 4.35 14.91 5.82
N VAL A 7 4.46 15.06 4.50
CA VAL A 7 3.43 15.72 3.70
C VAL A 7 2.74 14.72 2.78
N ILE A 8 1.42 14.63 2.89
CA ILE A 8 0.59 13.64 2.19
C ILE A 8 -0.73 14.26 1.71
N TYR A 9 -1.25 13.77 0.58
CA TYR A 9 -2.55 14.22 0.08
C TYR A 9 -3.71 13.78 0.97
N GLY A 10 -3.75 12.51 1.37
CA GLY A 10 -4.82 11.95 2.19
C GLY A 10 -4.31 10.87 3.14
N PHE A 11 -4.87 10.81 4.34
CA PHE A 11 -4.52 9.85 5.38
C PHE A 11 -5.66 8.85 5.64
N GLY A 12 -6.21 8.31 4.53
CA GLY A 12 -7.22 7.26 4.56
C GLY A 12 -6.63 5.86 4.43
N TYR A 13 -7.44 4.92 3.98
CA TYR A 13 -6.98 3.56 3.69
C TYR A 13 -6.14 3.54 2.40
N GLY A 14 -4.87 3.17 2.49
CA GLY A 14 -3.96 3.11 1.35
C GLY A 14 -2.51 2.84 1.72
N GLY A 15 -1.68 2.56 0.71
CA GLY A 15 -0.27 2.17 0.88
C GLY A 15 0.59 3.24 1.57
N ILE A 16 0.43 4.52 1.19
CA ILE A 16 1.23 5.61 1.78
C ILE A 16 0.93 5.76 3.28
N ARG A 17 -0.36 5.69 3.68
CA ARG A 17 -0.73 5.70 5.09
C ARG A 17 -0.12 4.49 5.82
N ALA A 18 -0.19 3.28 5.22
CA ALA A 18 0.41 2.09 5.80
C ALA A 18 1.93 2.24 5.96
N PHE A 19 2.62 2.79 4.96
CA PHE A 19 4.04 3.13 5.05
C PHE A 19 4.32 4.04 6.25
N ILE A 20 3.69 5.21 6.33
CA ILE A 20 3.91 6.17 7.43
C ILE A 20 3.63 5.52 8.79
N MET A 21 2.50 4.82 8.95
CA MET A 21 2.14 4.17 10.21
C MET A 21 3.12 3.09 10.63
N ASN A 22 3.59 2.27 9.66
CA ASN A 22 4.58 1.24 9.94
C ASN A 22 5.90 1.89 10.40
N TYR A 23 6.39 2.91 9.70
CA TYR A 23 7.63 3.59 10.08
C TYR A 23 7.50 4.32 11.42
N LEU A 24 6.42 5.05 11.67
CA LEU A 24 6.16 5.71 12.96
C LEU A 24 6.16 4.75 14.16
N ASN A 25 5.70 3.52 13.95
CA ASN A 25 5.65 2.53 15.03
C ASN A 25 7.05 2.07 15.49
N PHE A 26 8.05 2.15 14.61
CA PHE A 26 9.42 1.67 14.87
C PHE A 26 10.46 2.79 14.94
N LEU A 27 10.12 4.01 14.52
CA LEU A 27 11.01 5.17 14.58
C LEU A 27 11.39 5.49 16.03
N ASP A 28 12.66 5.84 16.26
CA ASP A 28 13.17 6.24 17.56
C ASP A 28 12.54 7.56 18.02
N LYS A 29 11.62 7.48 18.98
CA LYS A 29 10.83 8.62 19.48
C LYS A 29 11.63 9.59 20.34
N ASP A 30 12.79 9.19 20.84
CA ASP A 30 13.69 10.06 21.59
C ASP A 30 14.54 10.93 20.65
N LYS A 31 14.73 10.45 19.40
CA LYS A 31 15.49 11.17 18.38
C LYS A 31 14.62 11.97 17.42
N PHE A 32 13.42 11.48 17.10
CA PHE A 32 12.57 12.05 16.03
C PHE A 32 11.20 12.45 16.56
N LYS A 33 10.78 13.66 16.18
CA LYS A 33 9.41 14.15 16.37
C LYS A 33 8.76 14.33 15.02
N VAL A 34 7.63 13.68 14.80
CA VAL A 34 6.95 13.67 13.50
C VAL A 34 5.64 14.43 13.55
N ASP A 35 5.46 15.35 12.63
CA ASP A 35 4.21 16.01 12.32
C ASP A 35 3.74 15.54 10.91
N ILE A 36 2.44 15.30 10.73
CA ILE A 36 1.86 14.89 9.46
C ILE A 36 0.93 16.01 8.95
N TYR A 37 1.20 16.48 7.73
CA TYR A 37 0.39 17.49 7.04
C TYR A 37 -0.44 16.85 5.93
N VAL A 38 -1.76 16.92 6.05
CA VAL A 38 -2.74 16.32 5.13
C VAL A 38 -3.53 17.44 4.44
N PHE A 39 -3.48 17.51 3.09
CA PHE A 39 -4.06 18.64 2.35
C PHE A 39 -5.24 18.28 1.42
N GLY A 40 -5.70 17.03 1.41
CA GLY A 40 -6.81 16.60 0.55
C GLY A 40 -8.02 16.04 1.30
N TYR A 41 -7.94 15.97 2.63
CA TYR A 41 -8.97 15.38 3.49
C TYR A 41 -9.16 16.20 4.76
N GLU A 42 -10.39 16.21 5.30
CA GLU A 42 -10.75 16.93 6.52
C GLU A 42 -10.49 16.14 7.80
N SER A 43 -10.39 14.82 7.68
CA SER A 43 -10.22 13.91 8.82
C SER A 43 -9.67 12.56 8.39
N SER A 44 -9.27 11.75 9.39
CA SER A 44 -8.84 10.37 9.19
C SER A 44 -9.35 9.47 10.32
N PRO A 45 -9.79 8.24 10.04
CA PRO A 45 -10.11 7.26 11.09
C PRO A 45 -8.88 6.79 11.87
N PHE A 46 -7.68 7.17 11.43
CA PHE A 46 -6.41 6.81 12.08
C PHE A 46 -5.81 7.93 12.93
N THR A 47 -6.53 9.04 13.11
CA THR A 47 -6.04 10.23 13.86
C THR A 47 -5.58 9.87 15.28
N ASP A 48 -6.41 9.11 16.01
CA ASP A 48 -6.08 8.74 17.39
C ASP A 48 -4.88 7.79 17.44
N LYS A 49 -4.79 6.86 16.48
CA LYS A 49 -3.65 5.95 16.39
C LYS A 49 -2.34 6.68 16.08
N VAL A 50 -2.37 7.73 15.26
CA VAL A 50 -1.20 8.60 15.01
C VAL A 50 -0.74 9.26 16.29
N LYS A 51 -1.67 9.79 17.11
CA LYS A 51 -1.37 10.42 18.41
C LYS A 51 -0.79 9.42 19.42
N GLU A 52 -1.37 8.20 19.49
CA GLU A 52 -0.82 7.11 20.32
C GLU A 52 0.64 6.78 19.95
N LEU A 53 0.98 6.89 18.66
CA LEU A 53 2.35 6.69 18.17
C LEU A 53 3.27 7.89 18.44
N GLY A 54 2.76 8.97 19.05
CA GLY A 54 3.54 10.15 19.43
C GLY A 54 3.72 11.19 18.33
N ALA A 55 2.95 11.11 17.24
CA ALA A 55 2.97 12.08 16.15
C ALA A 55 1.75 13.01 16.18
N ASN A 56 1.88 14.22 15.62
CA ASN A 56 0.76 15.12 15.41
C ASN A 56 0.25 14.96 13.96
N ILE A 57 -1.04 15.23 13.74
CA ILE A 57 -1.64 15.26 12.40
C ILE A 57 -2.47 16.53 12.23
N PHE A 58 -2.25 17.23 11.11
CA PHE A 58 -2.89 18.49 10.75
C PHE A 58 -3.62 18.32 9.42
N PHE A 59 -4.88 18.75 9.37
CA PHE A 59 -5.72 18.65 8.18
C PHE A 59 -5.96 20.05 7.61
N GLU A 60 -5.58 20.26 6.33
CA GLU A 60 -5.71 21.52 5.58
C GLU A 60 -6.41 21.25 4.22
N PRO A 61 -7.71 20.86 4.23
CA PRO A 61 -8.41 20.38 3.05
C PRO A 61 -8.59 21.44 1.96
N GLU A 62 -8.62 22.72 2.32
CA GLU A 62 -8.75 23.82 1.37
C GLU A 62 -7.46 24.10 0.58
N ASN A 63 -6.35 23.54 1.03
CA ASN A 63 -5.05 23.76 0.42
C ASN A 63 -4.81 22.85 -0.79
N ASN A 64 -5.39 23.20 -1.93
CA ASN A 64 -5.38 22.36 -3.13
C ASN A 64 -4.18 22.65 -4.05
N ALA A 65 -3.14 21.83 -3.94
CA ALA A 65 -1.92 21.91 -4.74
C ALA A 65 -2.12 21.74 -6.27
N ALA A 66 -3.15 21.00 -6.68
CA ALA A 66 -3.41 20.76 -8.10
C ALA A 66 -4.08 21.95 -8.78
N LYS A 67 -5.00 22.63 -8.10
CA LYS A 67 -5.76 23.76 -8.64
C LYS A 67 -5.05 25.10 -8.46
N LYS A 68 -4.38 25.31 -7.33
CA LYS A 68 -3.75 26.59 -6.95
C LYS A 68 -2.33 26.38 -6.37
N PRO A 69 -1.36 25.96 -7.19
CA PRO A 69 -0.05 25.53 -6.68
C PRO A 69 0.72 26.63 -5.94
N TRP A 70 0.63 27.88 -6.35
CA TRP A 70 1.30 29.00 -5.67
C TRP A 70 0.66 29.33 -4.31
N LEU A 71 -0.64 29.20 -4.19
CA LEU A 71 -1.33 29.37 -2.92
C LEU A 71 -0.94 28.24 -1.96
N PHE A 72 -0.92 27.00 -2.47
CA PHE A 72 -0.45 25.84 -1.73
C PHE A 72 0.97 26.06 -1.17
N VAL A 73 1.91 26.48 -2.01
CA VAL A 73 3.30 26.76 -1.58
C VAL A 73 3.32 27.80 -0.47
N LYS A 74 2.58 28.91 -0.61
CA LYS A 74 2.53 29.99 0.40
C LYS A 74 1.92 29.51 1.73
N GLN A 75 0.85 28.72 1.68
CA GLN A 75 0.18 28.21 2.88
C GLN A 75 1.04 27.17 3.60
N LEU A 76 1.64 26.25 2.86
CA LEU A 76 2.53 25.24 3.43
C LEU A 76 3.83 25.86 3.99
N GLU A 77 4.39 26.88 3.33
CA GLU A 77 5.51 27.68 3.87
C GLU A 77 5.14 28.35 5.19
N LYS A 78 3.96 29.00 5.24
CA LYS A 78 3.44 29.63 6.46
C LYS A 78 3.25 28.61 7.58
N PHE A 79 2.68 27.46 7.27
CA PHE A 79 2.51 26.36 8.21
C PHE A 79 3.87 25.91 8.79
N MET A 80 4.85 25.65 7.93
CA MET A 80 6.18 25.25 8.39
C MET A 80 6.87 26.29 9.27
N LYS A 81 6.73 27.58 8.95
CA LYS A 81 7.28 28.66 9.77
C LYS A 81 6.56 28.82 11.12
N GLY A 82 5.27 28.54 11.17
CA GLY A 82 4.45 28.66 12.38
C GLY A 82 4.58 27.47 13.34
N HIS A 83 4.83 26.26 12.81
CA HIS A 83 4.95 25.03 13.60
C HIS A 83 6.39 24.52 13.72
N GLY A 84 7.33 25.10 12.93
CA GLY A 84 8.74 24.72 12.91
C GLY A 84 9.57 25.26 14.08
N PRO A 85 10.91 25.27 13.94
CA PRO A 85 11.62 24.84 12.74
C PRO A 85 11.51 23.34 12.48
N TYR A 86 11.44 22.95 11.19
CA TYR A 86 11.56 21.57 10.76
C TYR A 86 12.97 21.32 10.22
N ASP A 87 13.56 20.19 10.57
CA ASP A 87 14.85 19.73 10.07
C ASP A 87 14.67 18.96 8.75
N VAL A 88 13.54 18.26 8.63
CA VAL A 88 13.22 17.40 7.49
C VAL A 88 11.81 17.66 6.98
N VAL A 89 11.64 17.75 5.67
CA VAL A 89 10.34 17.61 4.99
C VAL A 89 10.39 16.37 4.11
N HIS A 90 9.48 15.43 4.35
CA HIS A 90 9.32 14.21 3.59
C HIS A 90 8.03 14.25 2.78
N ALA A 91 8.16 14.46 1.47
CA ALA A 91 7.03 14.64 0.56
C ALA A 91 6.60 13.29 -0.05
N ASN A 92 5.47 12.76 0.41
CA ASN A 92 4.87 11.50 -0.06
C ASN A 92 3.73 11.76 -1.06
N THR A 93 3.98 12.58 -2.07
CA THR A 93 2.94 13.18 -2.93
C THR A 93 3.23 13.04 -4.43
N ASN A 94 4.08 12.10 -4.81
CA ASN A 94 4.52 11.90 -6.20
C ASN A 94 4.95 13.25 -6.85
N LEU A 95 4.47 13.58 -8.05
CA LEU A 95 4.86 14.82 -8.75
C LEU A 95 4.43 16.12 -8.03
N ILE A 96 3.45 16.07 -7.12
CA ILE A 96 3.08 17.23 -6.28
C ILE A 96 4.21 17.59 -5.32
N SER A 97 5.12 16.66 -5.04
CA SER A 97 6.33 16.89 -4.25
C SER A 97 7.14 18.10 -4.74
N ALA A 98 7.09 18.45 -6.03
CA ALA A 98 7.72 19.67 -6.56
C ALA A 98 7.31 20.92 -5.77
N TRP A 99 6.03 21.07 -5.48
CA TRP A 99 5.49 22.21 -4.75
C TRP A 99 5.78 22.14 -3.25
N VAL A 100 5.73 20.92 -2.68
CA VAL A 100 6.10 20.68 -1.27
C VAL A 100 7.56 21.07 -1.03
N LEU A 101 8.46 20.61 -1.89
CA LEU A 101 9.89 20.90 -1.79
C LEU A 101 10.21 22.39 -2.03
N LEU A 102 9.45 23.07 -2.90
CA LEU A 102 9.58 24.52 -3.08
C LEU A 102 9.18 25.27 -1.80
N ALA A 103 8.06 24.89 -1.17
CA ALA A 103 7.64 25.47 0.11
C ALA A 103 8.68 25.21 1.21
N ALA A 104 9.21 23.99 1.30
CA ALA A 104 10.25 23.61 2.25
C ALA A 104 11.54 24.40 2.06
N LYS A 105 11.98 24.60 0.81
CA LYS A 105 13.16 25.44 0.49
C LYS A 105 12.95 26.90 0.95
N ARG A 106 11.75 27.46 0.73
CA ARG A 106 11.40 28.83 1.15
C ARG A 106 11.28 28.96 2.67
N ALA A 107 10.94 27.88 3.35
CA ALA A 107 10.95 27.79 4.81
C ALA A 107 12.32 27.47 5.41
N ASN A 108 13.38 27.39 4.58
CA ASN A 108 14.75 27.04 4.95
C ASN A 108 14.91 25.65 5.59
N VAL A 109 14.07 24.68 5.22
CA VAL A 109 14.22 23.29 5.71
C VAL A 109 15.44 22.66 5.04
N PRO A 110 16.44 22.17 5.81
CA PRO A 110 17.69 21.66 5.24
C PRO A 110 17.52 20.35 4.49
N VAL A 111 16.81 19.35 5.05
CA VAL A 111 16.61 18.05 4.41
C VAL A 111 15.24 18.00 3.74
N ARG A 112 15.24 17.81 2.44
CA ARG A 112 14.03 17.83 1.60
C ARG A 112 13.95 16.58 0.76
N LEU A 113 13.04 15.68 1.13
CA LEU A 113 12.90 14.35 0.54
C LEU A 113 11.68 14.28 -0.38
N ALA A 114 11.87 13.76 -1.59
CA ALA A 114 10.79 13.37 -2.49
C ALA A 114 10.67 11.86 -2.48
N HIS A 115 9.49 11.31 -2.17
CA HIS A 115 9.27 9.86 -2.12
C HIS A 115 8.19 9.44 -3.13
N SER A 116 8.56 8.51 -4.00
CA SER A 116 7.65 7.90 -4.97
C SER A 116 7.04 6.63 -4.40
N HIS A 117 5.69 6.58 -4.40
CA HIS A 117 4.92 5.42 -3.91
C HIS A 117 4.07 4.76 -5.00
N SER A 118 4.19 5.19 -6.26
CA SER A 118 3.34 4.70 -7.35
C SER A 118 4.11 4.62 -8.66
N ALA A 119 3.82 3.57 -9.41
CA ALA A 119 4.26 3.40 -10.79
C ALA A 119 3.22 3.86 -11.82
N SER A 120 2.20 4.65 -11.42
CA SER A 120 1.19 5.16 -12.34
C SER A 120 1.79 6.14 -13.36
N HIS A 121 1.44 5.96 -14.61
CA HIS A 121 1.86 6.86 -15.70
C HIS A 121 1.19 8.23 -15.52
N PHE A 122 1.97 9.28 -15.67
CA PHE A 122 1.51 10.65 -15.51
C PHE A 122 1.27 11.27 -16.89
N GLY A 123 0.01 11.32 -17.30
CA GLY A 123 -0.47 12.14 -18.41
C GLY A 123 -0.72 11.42 -19.72
N GLU A 124 -1.95 11.60 -20.22
CA GLU A 124 -2.40 11.14 -21.54
C GLU A 124 -2.27 12.25 -22.62
N SER A 125 -2.11 13.51 -22.21
CA SER A 125 -1.99 14.66 -23.11
C SER A 125 -0.60 15.28 -23.10
N TRP A 126 -0.21 15.98 -24.21
CA TRP A 126 1.07 16.66 -24.30
C TRP A 126 1.25 17.75 -23.21
N LYS A 127 0.17 18.44 -22.81
CA LYS A 127 0.21 19.43 -21.74
C LYS A 127 0.51 18.80 -20.39
N GLN A 128 -0.08 17.63 -20.09
CA GLN A 128 0.19 16.88 -18.87
C GLN A 128 1.62 16.36 -18.85
N ASN A 129 2.14 15.94 -20.01
CA ASN A 129 3.53 15.51 -20.14
C ASN A 129 4.52 16.65 -19.91
N LEU A 130 4.25 17.85 -20.45
CA LEU A 130 5.07 19.06 -20.19
C LEU A 130 5.03 19.45 -18.71
N TYR A 131 3.85 19.44 -18.08
CA TYR A 131 3.71 19.70 -16.65
C TYR A 131 4.45 18.68 -15.78
N SER A 132 4.41 17.41 -16.16
CA SER A 132 5.14 16.34 -15.49
C SER A 132 6.64 16.52 -15.62
N TYR A 133 7.12 16.89 -16.80
CA TYR A 133 8.54 17.19 -17.04
C TYR A 133 9.03 18.37 -16.18
N LEU A 134 8.29 19.47 -16.15
CA LEU A 134 8.64 20.64 -15.31
C LEU A 134 8.68 20.27 -13.82
N ARG A 135 7.74 19.49 -13.33
CA ARG A 135 7.73 19.04 -11.93
C ARG A 135 8.91 18.12 -11.61
N ARG A 136 9.27 17.19 -12.51
CA ARG A 136 10.48 16.37 -12.37
C ARG A 136 11.73 17.21 -12.28
N PHE A 137 11.88 18.20 -13.18
CA PHE A 137 12.98 19.14 -13.14
C PHE A 137 13.05 19.93 -11.82
N MET A 138 11.90 20.37 -11.31
CA MET A 138 11.83 21.03 -9.99
C MET A 138 12.26 20.08 -8.86
N ILE A 139 11.78 18.84 -8.86
CA ILE A 139 12.17 17.84 -7.87
C ILE A 139 13.68 17.62 -7.89
N ASP A 140 14.28 17.47 -9.06
CA ASP A 140 15.73 17.29 -9.20
C ASP A 140 16.55 18.45 -8.62
N ARG A 141 16.03 19.67 -8.67
CA ARG A 141 16.70 20.88 -8.18
C ARG A 141 16.42 21.19 -6.71
N LEU A 142 15.31 20.70 -6.18
CA LEU A 142 14.82 21.07 -4.85
C LEU A 142 15.02 19.95 -3.82
N ALA A 143 14.96 18.68 -4.24
CA ALA A 143 15.19 17.56 -3.34
C ALA A 143 16.66 17.47 -2.94
N THR A 144 16.93 17.22 -1.67
CA THR A 144 18.26 16.85 -1.18
C THR A 144 18.51 15.36 -1.41
N LYS A 145 17.46 14.53 -1.27
CA LYS A 145 17.45 13.11 -1.65
C LYS A 145 16.13 12.71 -2.31
N LYS A 146 16.22 11.77 -3.24
CA LYS A 146 15.07 11.15 -3.93
C LYS A 146 14.91 9.73 -3.42
N LEU A 147 13.70 9.38 -3.00
CA LEU A 147 13.36 8.07 -2.43
C LEU A 147 12.25 7.41 -3.27
N ALA A 148 12.22 6.09 -3.27
CA ALA A 148 11.14 5.32 -3.90
C ALA A 148 10.84 4.06 -3.09
N CYS A 149 9.58 3.60 -3.13
CA CYS A 149 9.19 2.35 -2.48
C CYS A 149 9.69 1.10 -3.22
N GLY A 150 10.06 1.22 -4.49
CA GLY A 150 10.59 0.16 -5.35
C GLY A 150 11.22 0.74 -6.60
N GLN A 151 11.90 -0.09 -7.38
CA GLN A 151 12.62 0.34 -8.58
C GLN A 151 11.69 0.97 -9.61
N LEU A 152 10.60 0.28 -9.94
CA LEU A 152 9.63 0.77 -10.93
C LEU A 152 8.99 2.11 -10.53
N ALA A 153 8.67 2.31 -9.25
CA ALA A 153 8.13 3.57 -8.74
C ALA A 153 9.13 4.72 -8.89
N GLY A 154 10.41 4.46 -8.59
CA GLY A 154 11.48 5.43 -8.74
C GLY A 154 11.73 5.81 -10.21
N GLU A 155 11.84 4.82 -11.09
CA GLU A 155 12.03 5.06 -12.53
C GLU A 155 10.86 5.82 -13.16
N THR A 156 9.63 5.50 -12.73
CA THR A 156 8.42 6.20 -13.21
C THR A 156 8.44 7.68 -12.80
N MET A 157 8.81 7.98 -11.57
CA MET A 157 8.80 9.36 -11.07
C MET A 157 10.02 10.17 -11.51
N TYR A 158 11.21 9.59 -11.48
CA TYR A 158 12.47 10.32 -11.67
C TYR A 158 13.13 10.08 -13.02
N GLY A 159 12.76 9.01 -13.72
CA GLY A 159 13.37 8.55 -14.97
C GLY A 159 14.32 7.36 -14.75
N LYS A 160 14.49 6.55 -15.80
CA LYS A 160 15.27 5.28 -15.74
C LYS A 160 16.73 5.47 -15.32
N ASN A 161 17.35 6.61 -15.64
CA ASN A 161 18.76 6.89 -15.32
C ASN A 161 18.95 7.77 -14.07
N ALA A 162 17.87 8.07 -13.34
CA ALA A 162 17.95 8.90 -12.15
C ALA A 162 18.51 8.12 -10.96
N LYS A 163 19.31 8.79 -10.13
CA LYS A 163 19.76 8.23 -8.85
C LYS A 163 18.68 8.48 -7.79
N PHE A 164 18.25 7.43 -7.11
CA PHE A 164 17.34 7.48 -5.98
C PHE A 164 17.66 6.32 -5.02
N GLU A 165 17.20 6.43 -3.78
CA GLU A 165 17.33 5.39 -2.79
C GLU A 165 16.01 4.65 -2.62
N ILE A 166 16.07 3.33 -2.48
CA ILE A 166 14.88 2.51 -2.19
C ILE A 166 14.68 2.47 -0.67
N ILE A 167 13.52 2.97 -0.24
CA ILE A 167 12.96 2.78 1.08
C ILE A 167 11.69 1.96 0.87
N ALA A 168 11.83 0.65 0.97
CA ALA A 168 10.76 -0.27 0.66
C ALA A 168 9.56 -0.14 1.62
N ASN A 169 8.41 -0.65 1.18
CA ASN A 169 7.22 -0.78 1.99
C ASN A 169 7.42 -1.86 3.07
N GLY A 170 8.26 -1.55 4.07
CA GLY A 170 8.59 -2.48 5.15
C GLY A 170 7.37 -2.87 5.99
N ILE A 171 7.33 -4.13 6.40
CA ILE A 171 6.27 -4.66 7.26
C ILE A 171 6.84 -5.21 8.58
N SER A 172 6.00 -5.24 9.61
CA SER A 172 6.32 -5.89 10.88
C SER A 172 6.14 -7.40 10.73
N LEU A 173 7.23 -8.13 10.57
CA LEU A 173 7.19 -9.59 10.40
C LEU A 173 6.49 -10.29 11.55
N ASP A 174 6.77 -9.89 12.79
CA ASP A 174 6.16 -10.49 13.98
C ASP A 174 4.63 -10.47 13.92
N ARG A 175 4.05 -9.37 13.39
CA ARG A 175 2.60 -9.22 13.24
C ARG A 175 2.02 -10.25 12.27
N PHE A 176 2.63 -10.41 11.10
CA PHE A 176 2.10 -11.28 10.04
C PHE A 176 2.50 -12.75 10.20
N MET A 177 3.59 -13.04 10.91
CA MET A 177 3.98 -14.40 11.26
C MET A 177 3.20 -14.95 12.46
N TYR A 178 2.62 -14.07 13.30
CA TYR A 178 1.85 -14.47 14.49
C TYR A 178 0.48 -14.97 14.10
N ARG A 179 0.25 -16.25 14.33
CA ARG A 179 -1.01 -16.94 14.10
C ARG A 179 -1.79 -17.12 15.41
N ASN A 180 -2.99 -16.57 15.49
CA ASN A 180 -3.89 -16.68 16.63
C ASN A 180 -5.07 -17.62 16.32
N GLU A 181 -4.98 -18.88 16.73
CA GLU A 181 -5.99 -19.90 16.41
C GLU A 181 -7.38 -19.52 16.92
N LYS A 182 -7.48 -18.97 18.14
CA LYS A 182 -8.77 -18.53 18.68
C LYS A 182 -9.41 -17.46 17.78
N ARG A 183 -8.62 -16.49 17.35
CA ARG A 183 -9.11 -15.41 16.50
C ARG A 183 -9.47 -15.89 15.09
N ILE A 184 -8.74 -16.85 14.57
CA ILE A 184 -9.04 -17.49 13.29
C ILE A 184 -10.39 -18.21 13.36
N GLU A 185 -10.66 -18.97 14.43
CA GLU A 185 -11.95 -19.65 14.62
C GLU A 185 -13.11 -18.65 14.79
N GLU A 186 -12.90 -17.55 15.52
CA GLU A 186 -13.88 -16.45 15.60
C GLU A 186 -14.20 -15.86 14.21
N LEU A 187 -13.19 -15.66 13.36
CA LEU A 187 -13.37 -15.17 11.98
C LEU A 187 -14.11 -16.19 11.11
N LYS A 188 -13.76 -17.47 11.21
CA LYS A 188 -14.48 -18.54 10.48
C LYS A 188 -15.96 -18.57 10.87
N HIS A 189 -16.25 -18.48 12.17
CA HIS A 189 -17.62 -18.40 12.65
C HIS A 189 -18.34 -17.15 12.17
N LYS A 190 -17.70 -15.98 12.28
CA LYS A 190 -18.23 -14.68 11.80
C LYS A 190 -18.62 -14.73 10.33
N PHE A 191 -17.83 -15.38 9.50
CA PHE A 191 -18.07 -15.47 8.05
C PHE A 191 -18.81 -16.74 7.64
N ASN A 192 -19.33 -17.53 8.58
CA ASN A 192 -20.05 -18.78 8.32
C ASN A 192 -19.26 -19.71 7.38
N ILE A 193 -18.00 -19.98 7.71
CA ILE A 193 -17.13 -20.86 6.92
C ILE A 193 -17.43 -22.32 7.30
N PRO A 194 -17.86 -23.18 6.36
CA PRO A 194 -18.07 -24.60 6.63
C PRO A 194 -16.75 -25.31 6.98
N ASN A 195 -16.83 -26.31 7.88
CA ASN A 195 -15.68 -27.12 8.23
C ASN A 195 -15.10 -27.83 7.00
N GLY A 196 -13.78 -27.73 6.82
CA GLY A 196 -13.07 -28.37 5.72
C GLY A 196 -13.21 -27.67 4.36
N ALA A 197 -13.91 -26.53 4.27
CA ALA A 197 -13.96 -25.75 3.05
C ALA A 197 -12.61 -25.09 2.77
N LYS A 198 -12.13 -25.14 1.51
CA LYS A 198 -11.03 -24.31 1.06
C LYS A 198 -11.46 -22.85 0.93
N ILE A 199 -10.64 -21.93 1.41
CA ILE A 199 -10.94 -20.50 1.47
C ILE A 199 -10.03 -19.74 0.52
N TYR A 200 -10.63 -19.21 -0.53
CA TYR A 200 -9.99 -18.30 -1.47
C TYR A 200 -10.36 -16.87 -1.12
N ALA A 201 -9.49 -15.89 -1.39
CA ALA A 201 -9.76 -14.52 -1.00
C ALA A 201 -9.25 -13.47 -2.00
N ASN A 202 -10.01 -12.37 -2.10
CA ASN A 202 -9.57 -11.07 -2.59
C ASN A 202 -10.19 -10.00 -1.69
N VAL A 203 -9.56 -9.75 -0.55
CA VAL A 203 -10.02 -8.74 0.41
C VAL A 203 -9.12 -7.53 0.33
N THR A 204 -9.46 -6.64 -0.59
CA THR A 204 -8.73 -5.42 -0.92
C THR A 204 -9.70 -4.25 -1.02
N ARG A 205 -9.21 -3.04 -1.27
CA ARG A 205 -10.09 -1.89 -1.49
C ARG A 205 -11.04 -2.15 -2.66
N MET A 206 -12.33 -1.91 -2.44
CA MET A 206 -13.38 -2.16 -3.45
C MET A 206 -13.40 -1.05 -4.50
N ASP A 207 -12.40 -1.03 -5.37
CA ASP A 207 -12.31 -0.11 -6.51
C ASP A 207 -11.94 -0.86 -7.81
N PRO A 208 -12.11 -0.23 -8.99
CA PRO A 208 -11.82 -0.86 -10.28
C PRO A 208 -10.37 -1.36 -10.41
N GLN A 209 -9.41 -0.69 -9.76
CA GLN A 209 -7.99 -1.08 -9.77
C GLN A 209 -7.80 -2.50 -9.27
N LYS A 210 -8.55 -2.92 -8.25
CA LYS A 210 -8.41 -4.24 -7.59
C LYS A 210 -9.13 -5.37 -8.31
N ASN A 211 -9.91 -5.04 -9.34
CA ASN A 211 -10.49 -5.97 -10.31
C ASN A 211 -11.28 -7.16 -9.70
N HIS A 212 -12.13 -6.83 -8.71
CA HIS A 212 -12.94 -7.84 -8.02
C HIS A 212 -13.84 -8.65 -8.96
N LEU A 213 -14.29 -8.06 -10.09
CA LEU A 213 -15.12 -8.78 -11.07
C LEU A 213 -14.37 -9.96 -11.67
N PHE A 214 -13.13 -9.76 -12.09
CA PHE A 214 -12.29 -10.85 -12.59
C PHE A 214 -12.05 -11.93 -11.53
N ALA A 215 -11.83 -11.53 -10.27
CA ALA A 215 -11.68 -12.47 -9.15
C ALA A 215 -12.94 -13.35 -8.98
N ILE A 216 -14.14 -12.79 -9.15
CA ILE A 216 -15.39 -13.55 -9.11
C ILE A 216 -15.50 -14.52 -10.29
N GLU A 217 -15.06 -14.12 -11.49
CA GLU A 217 -15.01 -15.03 -12.65
C GLU A 217 -14.05 -16.20 -12.40
N VAL A 218 -12.88 -15.93 -11.83
CA VAL A 218 -11.95 -16.99 -11.42
C VAL A 218 -12.59 -17.91 -10.38
N PHE A 219 -13.24 -17.33 -9.36
CA PHE A 219 -13.89 -18.14 -8.33
C PHE A 219 -15.05 -18.99 -8.89
N ARG A 220 -15.81 -18.48 -9.85
CA ARG A 220 -16.83 -19.30 -10.56
C ARG A 220 -16.22 -20.56 -11.16
N GLU A 221 -15.05 -20.45 -11.78
CA GLU A 221 -14.38 -21.62 -12.36
C GLU A 221 -13.79 -22.54 -11.26
N ILE A 222 -13.28 -21.99 -10.15
CA ILE A 222 -12.87 -22.77 -8.97
C ILE A 222 -14.05 -23.57 -8.41
N HIS A 223 -15.21 -22.95 -8.22
CA HIS A 223 -16.40 -23.58 -7.67
C HIS A 223 -16.91 -24.75 -8.52
N LYS A 224 -16.71 -24.74 -9.84
CA LYS A 224 -17.02 -25.89 -10.72
C LYS A 224 -16.12 -27.10 -10.42
N ILE A 225 -14.89 -26.86 -9.96
CA ILE A 225 -13.91 -27.92 -9.64
C ILE A 225 -14.06 -28.37 -8.18
N ASP A 226 -14.23 -27.41 -7.27
CA ASP A 226 -14.43 -27.63 -5.84
C ASP A 226 -15.72 -26.93 -5.36
N PRO A 227 -16.86 -27.64 -5.39
CA PRO A 227 -18.16 -27.08 -4.99
C PRO A 227 -18.26 -26.70 -3.50
N LYS A 228 -17.30 -27.08 -2.65
CA LYS A 228 -17.24 -26.71 -1.24
C LYS A 228 -16.42 -25.47 -0.98
N ALA A 229 -15.72 -24.94 -1.99
CA ALA A 229 -14.88 -23.75 -1.88
C ALA A 229 -15.70 -22.52 -1.44
N ILE A 230 -15.10 -21.69 -0.61
CA ILE A 230 -15.64 -20.40 -0.15
C ILE A 230 -14.74 -19.27 -0.66
N PHE A 231 -15.36 -18.16 -1.07
CA PHE A 231 -14.66 -16.96 -1.48
C PHE A 231 -14.91 -15.79 -0.55
N LEU A 232 -13.85 -15.24 0.01
CA LEU A 232 -13.90 -14.01 0.77
C LEU A 232 -13.59 -12.82 -0.14
N TYR A 233 -14.49 -11.86 -0.19
CA TYR A 233 -14.28 -10.65 -0.96
C TYR A 233 -14.69 -9.40 -0.16
N GLY A 234 -14.12 -8.27 -0.50
CA GLY A 234 -14.47 -7.04 0.18
C GLY A 234 -13.24 -6.24 0.59
N GLY A 235 -13.39 -5.52 1.67
CA GLY A 235 -12.42 -4.57 2.18
C GLY A 235 -13.03 -3.18 2.30
N VAL A 236 -12.18 -2.15 2.33
CA VAL A 236 -12.65 -0.77 2.41
C VAL A 236 -13.29 -0.34 1.10
N THR A 237 -14.48 0.24 1.21
CA THR A 237 -15.22 0.79 0.06
C THR A 237 -15.10 2.31 0.07
N PRO A 238 -14.61 2.95 -0.99
CA PRO A 238 -14.70 4.39 -1.15
C PRO A 238 -16.16 4.88 -1.06
N LYS A 239 -16.40 6.07 -0.50
CA LYS A 239 -17.77 6.62 -0.31
C LYS A 239 -18.61 6.68 -1.60
N ILE A 240 -17.97 6.72 -2.76
CA ILE A 240 -18.59 6.76 -4.09
C ILE A 240 -18.01 5.61 -4.92
N SER A 241 -18.40 4.38 -4.61
CA SER A 241 -18.00 3.24 -5.42
C SER A 241 -19.20 2.35 -5.70
N PRO A 242 -19.64 2.26 -6.96
CA PRO A 242 -20.64 1.26 -7.36
C PRO A 242 -20.10 -0.17 -7.33
N THR A 243 -18.81 -0.36 -7.10
CA THR A 243 -18.11 -1.64 -7.25
C THR A 243 -18.67 -2.75 -6.36
N VAL A 244 -19.07 -2.42 -5.11
CA VAL A 244 -19.65 -3.42 -4.18
C VAL A 244 -20.94 -4.00 -4.73
N GLU A 245 -21.88 -3.17 -5.17
CA GLU A 245 -23.17 -3.62 -5.68
C GLU A 245 -23.03 -4.35 -7.02
N VAL A 246 -22.11 -3.87 -7.86
CA VAL A 246 -21.81 -4.54 -9.14
C VAL A 246 -21.23 -5.94 -8.90
N VAL A 247 -20.32 -6.09 -7.94
CA VAL A 247 -19.75 -7.40 -7.58
C VAL A 247 -20.81 -8.32 -6.98
N LYS A 248 -21.68 -7.82 -6.09
CA LYS A 248 -22.79 -8.59 -5.52
C LYS A 248 -23.78 -9.07 -6.62
N ALA A 249 -24.12 -8.19 -7.54
CA ALA A 249 -24.99 -8.53 -8.66
C ALA A 249 -24.37 -9.65 -9.53
N LYS A 250 -23.04 -9.58 -9.78
CA LYS A 250 -22.33 -10.62 -10.54
C LYS A 250 -22.27 -11.95 -9.81
N ILE A 251 -22.09 -11.94 -8.49
CA ILE A 251 -22.16 -13.13 -7.63
C ILE A 251 -23.54 -13.78 -7.73
N ALA A 252 -24.62 -13.00 -7.66
CA ALA A 252 -25.99 -13.50 -7.77
C ALA A 252 -26.29 -14.05 -9.16
N GLU A 253 -25.85 -13.35 -10.23
CA GLU A 253 -25.96 -13.80 -11.63
C GLU A 253 -25.31 -15.19 -11.83
N TYR A 254 -24.20 -15.47 -11.16
CA TYR A 254 -23.51 -16.75 -11.24
C TYR A 254 -24.03 -17.82 -10.27
N GLY A 255 -25.04 -17.52 -9.44
CA GLY A 255 -25.57 -18.44 -8.43
C GLY A 255 -24.61 -18.73 -7.28
N LEU A 256 -23.67 -17.82 -6.99
CA LEU A 256 -22.59 -18.03 -6.01
C LEU A 256 -22.86 -17.38 -4.66
N THR A 257 -24.08 -16.90 -4.39
CA THR A 257 -24.44 -16.15 -3.18
C THR A 257 -24.10 -16.93 -1.90
N ASP A 258 -24.35 -18.24 -1.90
CA ASP A 258 -24.11 -19.10 -0.72
C ASP A 258 -22.62 -19.47 -0.52
N TYR A 259 -21.76 -19.13 -1.46
CA TYR A 259 -20.34 -19.48 -1.46
C TYR A 259 -19.40 -18.25 -1.36
N CYS A 260 -19.94 -17.05 -1.51
CA CYS A 260 -19.19 -15.81 -1.39
C CYS A 260 -19.56 -15.08 -0.10
N ARG A 261 -18.55 -14.58 0.62
CA ARG A 261 -18.71 -13.84 1.88
C ARG A 261 -18.13 -12.43 1.75
N TYR A 262 -18.97 -11.43 1.91
CA TYR A 262 -18.52 -10.05 1.98
C TYR A 262 -17.94 -9.75 3.36
N THR A 263 -16.66 -9.37 3.41
CA THR A 263 -15.98 -9.13 4.69
C THR A 263 -16.19 -7.72 5.24
N GLY A 264 -16.45 -6.74 4.34
CA GLY A 264 -16.29 -5.32 4.69
C GLY A 264 -14.85 -4.97 5.07
N PRO A 265 -14.63 -3.84 5.73
CA PRO A 265 -13.32 -3.49 6.28
C PRO A 265 -12.90 -4.49 7.37
N VAL A 266 -11.65 -4.97 7.28
CA VAL A 266 -11.05 -5.88 8.27
C VAL A 266 -9.87 -5.18 8.93
N MET A 267 -9.85 -5.15 10.27
CA MET A 267 -8.80 -4.48 11.05
C MET A 267 -7.62 -5.40 11.34
N ASP A 268 -7.89 -6.67 11.58
CA ASP A 268 -6.92 -7.74 11.86
C ASP A 268 -6.71 -8.62 10.62
N VAL A 269 -6.25 -7.98 9.54
CA VAL A 269 -6.07 -8.61 8.24
C VAL A 269 -5.06 -9.77 8.29
N GLU A 270 -4.09 -9.72 9.19
CA GLU A 270 -3.10 -10.78 9.40
C GLU A 270 -3.76 -12.10 9.81
N GLN A 271 -4.80 -12.07 10.65
CA GLN A 271 -5.50 -13.29 11.04
C GLN A 271 -6.44 -13.78 9.93
N LEU A 272 -6.96 -12.85 9.11
CA LEU A 272 -7.68 -13.20 7.90
C LEU A 272 -6.75 -13.92 6.90
N TYR A 273 -5.49 -13.47 6.74
CA TYR A 273 -4.51 -14.18 5.90
C TYR A 273 -4.33 -15.62 6.39
N HIS A 274 -4.07 -15.82 7.67
CA HIS A 274 -3.88 -17.16 8.23
C HIS A 274 -5.11 -18.09 8.08
N MET A 275 -6.32 -17.51 8.03
CA MET A 275 -7.55 -18.26 7.80
C MET A 275 -7.68 -18.78 6.37
N THR A 276 -7.07 -18.12 5.38
CA THR A 276 -7.23 -18.41 3.96
C THR A 276 -6.23 -19.45 3.45
N ASP A 277 -6.56 -20.11 2.34
CA ASP A 277 -5.69 -21.08 1.68
C ASP A 277 -4.93 -20.47 0.50
N LEU A 278 -5.55 -19.51 -0.21
CA LEU A 278 -4.95 -18.84 -1.36
C LEU A 278 -5.59 -17.49 -1.62
N TRP A 279 -4.80 -16.52 -2.05
CA TRP A 279 -5.27 -15.21 -2.49
C TRP A 279 -5.21 -15.04 -3.99
N ILE A 280 -6.27 -14.42 -4.55
CA ILE A 280 -6.37 -14.05 -5.96
C ILE A 280 -6.17 -12.53 -6.04
N TYR A 281 -4.97 -12.10 -6.41
CA TYR A 281 -4.56 -10.69 -6.43
C TYR A 281 -4.51 -10.15 -7.86
N CYS A 282 -5.67 -9.92 -8.46
CA CYS A 282 -5.85 -9.59 -9.87
C CYS A 282 -5.91 -8.09 -10.17
N SER A 283 -5.13 -7.26 -9.44
CA SER A 283 -5.08 -5.82 -9.66
C SER A 283 -4.65 -5.48 -11.09
N ALA A 284 -5.28 -4.45 -11.68
CA ALA A 284 -4.99 -4.00 -13.03
C ALA A 284 -3.68 -3.17 -13.11
N TYR A 285 -3.27 -2.56 -12.02
CA TYR A 285 -2.00 -1.83 -11.89
C TYR A 285 -1.66 -1.63 -10.41
N GLU A 286 -0.36 -1.66 -10.08
CA GLU A 286 0.16 -1.39 -8.74
C GLU A 286 1.53 -0.71 -8.83
N GLY A 287 1.94 -0.03 -7.76
CA GLY A 287 3.34 0.33 -7.58
C GLY A 287 4.12 -0.84 -6.98
N LEU A 288 4.15 -0.89 -5.65
CA LEU A 288 4.64 -2.03 -4.88
C LEU A 288 3.60 -2.34 -3.79
N PRO A 289 2.68 -3.31 -4.03
CA PRO A 289 1.57 -3.57 -3.13
C PRO A 289 2.03 -4.29 -1.85
N PHE A 290 1.51 -3.86 -0.69
CA PHE A 290 1.78 -4.51 0.60
C PHE A 290 1.19 -5.93 0.68
N GLY A 291 -0.04 -6.13 0.16
CA GLY A 291 -0.78 -7.38 0.34
C GLY A 291 0.00 -8.65 -0.03
N PRO A 292 0.56 -8.78 -1.24
CA PRO A 292 1.35 -9.95 -1.62
C PRO A 292 2.61 -10.14 -0.76
N ILE A 293 3.20 -9.08 -0.24
CA ILE A 293 4.37 -9.14 0.66
C ILE A 293 3.92 -9.65 2.03
N GLU A 294 2.82 -9.10 2.59
CA GLU A 294 2.23 -9.51 3.87
C GLU A 294 1.78 -10.98 3.84
N LEU A 295 1.20 -11.44 2.73
CA LEU A 295 0.79 -12.84 2.53
C LEU A 295 1.98 -13.80 2.62
N GLN A 296 3.12 -13.43 2.03
CA GLN A 296 4.33 -14.28 2.13
C GLN A 296 4.87 -14.34 3.56
N ALA A 297 4.79 -13.26 4.35
CA ALA A 297 5.12 -13.30 5.77
C ALA A 297 4.20 -14.25 6.56
N ALA A 298 2.94 -14.36 6.17
CA ALA A 298 1.97 -15.30 6.74
C ALA A 298 2.06 -16.72 6.16
N SER A 299 3.00 -17.01 5.25
CA SER A 299 3.11 -18.28 4.51
C SER A 299 1.85 -18.61 3.67
N ILE A 300 1.20 -17.60 3.12
CA ILE A 300 -0.02 -17.77 2.30
C ILE A 300 0.33 -17.58 0.82
N PRO A 301 0.00 -18.55 -0.04
CA PRO A 301 0.21 -18.41 -1.47
C PRO A 301 -0.73 -17.38 -2.09
N VAL A 302 -0.24 -16.75 -3.16
CA VAL A 302 -0.97 -15.76 -3.92
C VAL A 302 -0.78 -15.98 -5.43
N ILE A 303 -1.87 -15.90 -6.19
CA ILE A 303 -1.81 -15.72 -7.64
C ILE A 303 -2.00 -14.24 -7.91
N ALA A 304 -0.97 -13.62 -8.48
CA ALA A 304 -0.95 -12.20 -8.81
C ALA A 304 -1.02 -11.99 -10.33
N SER A 305 -1.62 -10.87 -10.75
CA SER A 305 -1.57 -10.49 -12.17
C SER A 305 -0.13 -10.11 -12.57
N ASP A 306 0.27 -10.47 -13.78
CA ASP A 306 1.59 -10.23 -14.37
C ASP A 306 1.88 -8.74 -14.69
N VAL A 307 0.89 -7.87 -14.53
CA VAL A 307 1.06 -6.41 -14.60
C VAL A 307 1.61 -5.81 -13.30
N ILE A 308 1.64 -6.60 -12.22
CA ILE A 308 2.27 -6.21 -10.95
C ILE A 308 3.77 -6.52 -11.04
N THR A 309 4.58 -5.63 -10.47
CA THR A 309 6.04 -5.83 -10.44
C THR A 309 6.44 -7.15 -9.78
N ASP A 310 7.42 -7.83 -10.35
CA ASP A 310 8.00 -9.06 -9.79
C ASP A 310 8.82 -8.80 -8.50
N GLU A 311 9.09 -7.54 -8.17
CA GLU A 311 9.68 -7.13 -6.89
C GLU A 311 8.88 -7.64 -5.66
N ILE A 312 7.61 -8.03 -5.83
CA ILE A 312 6.82 -8.64 -4.75
C ILE A 312 7.22 -10.08 -4.44
N ASP A 313 7.91 -10.79 -5.34
CA ASP A 313 8.31 -12.19 -5.11
C ASP A 313 9.63 -12.27 -4.33
N LEU A 314 9.54 -12.77 -3.10
CA LEU A 314 10.68 -12.92 -2.20
C LEU A 314 11.41 -14.25 -2.37
N GLY A 315 11.11 -15.00 -3.43
CA GLY A 315 11.72 -16.31 -3.70
C GLY A 315 11.30 -17.41 -2.73
N LEU A 316 10.15 -17.25 -2.06
CA LEU A 316 9.61 -18.25 -1.13
C LEU A 316 8.72 -19.31 -1.81
N GLY A 317 8.55 -19.21 -3.15
CA GLY A 317 7.67 -20.10 -3.92
C GLY A 317 6.18 -19.95 -3.56
N LEU A 318 5.79 -18.78 -3.09
CA LEU A 318 4.41 -18.45 -2.70
C LEU A 318 3.71 -17.52 -3.69
N VAL A 319 4.46 -16.87 -4.59
CA VAL A 319 3.89 -15.96 -5.61
C VAL A 319 3.84 -16.66 -6.96
N HIS A 320 2.69 -16.62 -7.60
CA HIS A 320 2.47 -17.16 -8.93
C HIS A 320 1.89 -16.06 -9.82
N PHE A 321 2.48 -15.81 -10.99
CA PHE A 321 2.01 -14.76 -11.89
C PHE A 321 1.19 -15.35 -13.03
N LEU A 322 0.05 -14.72 -13.31
CA LEU A 322 -0.78 -15.02 -14.48
C LEU A 322 -1.28 -13.73 -15.14
N SER A 323 -1.47 -13.78 -16.45
CA SER A 323 -1.97 -12.63 -17.21
C SER A 323 -3.46 -12.42 -16.98
N LEU A 324 -3.89 -11.15 -16.84
CA LEU A 324 -5.30 -10.78 -16.85
C LEU A 324 -5.98 -11.04 -18.21
N ASN A 325 -5.21 -11.24 -19.28
CA ASN A 325 -5.71 -11.66 -20.60
C ASN A 325 -5.94 -13.17 -20.69
N ASP A 326 -5.46 -13.95 -19.72
CA ASP A 326 -5.73 -15.38 -19.65
C ASP A 326 -7.20 -15.63 -19.27
N ASN A 327 -7.74 -16.77 -19.75
CA ASN A 327 -9.07 -17.20 -19.35
C ASN A 327 -9.12 -17.43 -17.81
N PRO A 328 -10.16 -16.97 -17.10
CA PRO A 328 -10.35 -17.24 -15.68
C PRO A 328 -10.21 -18.73 -15.28
N LYS A 329 -10.53 -19.64 -16.17
CA LYS A 329 -10.34 -21.10 -16.00
C LYS A 329 -8.87 -21.45 -15.75
N LYS A 330 -7.90 -20.83 -16.45
CA LYS A 330 -6.47 -21.07 -16.23
C LYS A 330 -6.02 -20.66 -14.83
N TRP A 331 -6.57 -19.54 -14.32
CA TRP A 331 -6.35 -19.10 -12.95
C TRP A 331 -6.93 -20.10 -11.94
N ALA A 332 -8.14 -20.61 -12.21
CA ALA A 332 -8.81 -21.57 -11.36
C ALA A 332 -8.07 -22.93 -11.31
N GLU A 333 -7.63 -23.44 -12.46
CA GLU A 333 -6.84 -24.68 -12.55
C GLU A 333 -5.55 -24.57 -11.75
N LEU A 334 -4.84 -23.44 -11.81
CA LEU A 334 -3.66 -23.20 -10.98
C LEU A 334 -4.05 -23.10 -9.50
N ALA A 335 -5.12 -22.35 -9.18
CA ALA A 335 -5.54 -22.10 -7.79
C ALA A 335 -5.88 -23.39 -7.03
N VAL A 336 -6.54 -24.37 -7.67
CA VAL A 336 -6.90 -25.62 -7.01
C VAL A 336 -5.71 -26.56 -6.82
N CYS A 337 -4.66 -26.43 -7.65
CA CYS A 337 -3.43 -27.21 -7.55
C CYS A 337 -2.48 -26.70 -6.46
N ILE A 338 -2.52 -25.39 -6.15
CA ILE A 338 -1.66 -24.81 -5.13
C ILE A 338 -2.08 -25.30 -3.75
N GLN A 339 -1.11 -25.76 -2.99
CA GLN A 339 -1.28 -26.16 -1.60
C GLN A 339 -0.57 -25.18 -0.67
N LYS A 340 -1.26 -24.79 0.39
CA LYS A 340 -0.66 -24.00 1.47
C LYS A 340 0.48 -24.79 2.11
N LYS A 341 1.65 -24.16 2.19
CA LYS A 341 2.85 -24.71 2.81
C LYS A 341 3.30 -23.80 3.94
N GLN A 342 3.61 -24.37 5.08
CA GLN A 342 4.22 -23.63 6.16
C GLN A 342 5.71 -23.43 5.86
N ILE A 343 6.12 -22.16 5.70
CA ILE A 343 7.54 -21.80 5.51
C ILE A 343 8.17 -21.58 6.89
N PRO A 344 9.35 -22.14 7.19
CA PRO A 344 10.05 -21.88 8.44
C PRO A 344 10.33 -20.38 8.65
N SER A 345 10.15 -19.91 9.88
CA SER A 345 10.25 -18.49 10.22
C SER A 345 11.62 -17.89 9.89
N ASP A 346 12.69 -18.63 10.07
CA ASP A 346 14.05 -18.18 9.75
C ASP A 346 14.26 -17.97 8.24
N ILE A 347 13.60 -18.77 7.40
CA ILE A 347 13.63 -18.61 5.93
C ILE A 347 12.85 -17.35 5.53
N ILE A 348 11.68 -17.12 6.13
CA ILE A 348 10.90 -15.90 5.90
C ILE A 348 11.73 -14.67 6.29
N ILE A 349 12.27 -14.64 7.51
CA ILE A 349 13.07 -13.52 8.00
C ILE A 349 14.25 -13.22 7.06
N LYS A 350 15.01 -14.24 6.65
CA LYS A 350 16.13 -14.09 5.72
C LYS A 350 15.71 -13.53 4.37
N ALA A 351 14.58 -14.00 3.81
CA ALA A 351 14.03 -13.48 2.55
C ALA A 351 13.65 -12.01 2.68
N PHE A 352 12.92 -11.63 3.72
CA PHE A 352 12.53 -10.25 3.96
C PHE A 352 13.70 -9.30 4.18
N GLN A 353 14.73 -9.75 4.88
CA GLN A 353 15.98 -9.01 5.07
C GLN A 353 16.74 -8.82 3.76
N LYS A 354 16.85 -9.89 2.94
CA LYS A 354 17.50 -9.85 1.63
C LYS A 354 16.86 -8.82 0.69
N TYR A 355 15.53 -8.72 0.69
CA TYR A 355 14.78 -7.83 -0.20
C TYR A 355 14.40 -6.49 0.46
N ASN A 356 14.93 -6.20 1.68
CA ASN A 356 14.69 -4.95 2.44
C ASN A 356 13.22 -4.68 2.80
N PHE A 357 12.41 -5.72 3.00
CA PHE A 357 11.02 -5.58 3.44
C PHE A 357 10.84 -5.75 4.95
N ASP A 358 11.88 -6.06 5.71
CA ASP A 358 11.83 -5.97 7.17
C ASP A 358 11.84 -4.49 7.59
N ILE A 359 10.76 -4.06 8.24
CA ILE A 359 10.58 -2.67 8.68
C ILE A 359 11.75 -2.17 9.53
N ARG A 360 12.36 -3.04 10.34
CA ARG A 360 13.48 -2.67 11.22
C ARG A 360 14.73 -2.21 10.46
N GLN A 361 14.96 -2.78 9.27
CA GLN A 361 16.04 -2.33 8.38
C GLN A 361 15.66 -1.02 7.68
N GLY A 362 14.43 -0.93 7.19
CA GLY A 362 13.92 0.26 6.52
C GLY A 362 13.95 1.49 7.43
N VAL A 363 13.56 1.33 8.70
CA VAL A 363 13.57 2.41 9.69
C VAL A 363 15.00 2.93 9.92
N LYS A 364 15.97 2.05 10.16
CA LYS A 364 17.38 2.46 10.36
C LYS A 364 17.91 3.26 9.17
N LYS A 365 17.56 2.85 7.95
CA LYS A 365 17.95 3.57 6.74
C LYS A 365 17.28 4.93 6.65
N LEU A 366 15.99 5.02 6.98
CA LEU A 366 15.25 6.28 6.96
C LEU A 366 15.72 7.24 8.05
N GLU A 367 16.03 6.74 9.25
CA GLU A 367 16.63 7.51 10.36
C GLU A 367 17.96 8.14 9.93
N ALA A 368 18.86 7.36 9.32
CA ALA A 368 20.13 7.90 8.80
C ALA A 368 19.90 9.01 7.76
N ILE A 369 18.91 8.85 6.88
CA ILE A 369 18.53 9.89 5.90
C ILE A 369 17.99 11.16 6.63
N TYR A 370 17.19 11.00 7.66
CA TYR A 370 16.68 12.13 8.46
C TYR A 370 17.77 12.86 9.23
N GLU A 371 18.84 12.17 9.61
CA GLU A 371 20.04 12.74 10.23
C GLU A 371 21.00 13.42 9.22
N GLY A 372 20.68 13.36 7.93
CA GLY A 372 21.46 14.00 6.87
C GLY A 372 22.61 13.15 6.29
N ASN A 373 22.62 11.86 6.58
CA ASN A 373 23.60 10.87 6.13
C ASN A 373 23.23 10.21 4.79
#